data_287eea8067008caccf497ccbd7a7f1c7
#
_entry.id   287eea8067008caccf497ccbd7a7f1c7
#
_cell.length_a   1.000
_cell.length_b   1.000
_cell.length_c   1.000
_cell.angle_alpha   90.00
_cell.angle_beta   90.00
_cell.angle_gamma   90.00
#
_symmetry.space_group_name_H-M   'P 1'
#
loop_
_entity.id
_entity.type
_entity.pdbx_description
1 polymer ?
#
loop_
_entity_poly.entity_id
_entity_poly.type
_entity_poly.pdbx_seq_one_letter_code
_entity_poly.pdbx_strand_id
1 'polypeptide(L)'
;VAMLTPRRKNSLIGAESMNMSIKKRLGIRSDKVVHANGQDFNVGDRIMETQNNDKANNGDVGTITGIIPYKEDDKLLYKIEILFDGNSEKVTYSQGDMATVTLGYSVTIHKSQGSEYAYVIIPIMESNKGMLKRNLLYTGVTRAKKGVVLVGQKDMVTYAVNSVDSGRRNTMLAEFLYRYEMEKRTQGEDEK
;
A
#
# COMPACT_ATOMS: atom_id res chain seq x y z
N VAL A 1 11.89 6.37 -4.39
CA VAL A 1 10.95 6.10 -5.50
C VAL A 1 10.02 4.99 -5.07
N ALA A 2 8.71 5.14 -5.28
CA ALA A 2 7.72 4.11 -5.03
C ALA A 2 6.95 3.77 -6.31
N MET A 3 6.64 2.49 -6.53
CA MET A 3 5.72 2.08 -7.58
C MET A 3 4.34 1.87 -6.98
N LEU A 4 3.36 2.61 -7.47
CA LEU A 4 1.98 2.55 -7.01
C LEU A 4 1.09 1.89 -8.06
N THR A 5 0.50 0.75 -7.73
CA THR A 5 -0.31 -0.04 -8.66
C THR A 5 -1.80 0.07 -8.36
N PRO A 6 -2.67 0.01 -9.38
CA PRO A 6 -4.12 0.03 -9.17
C PRO A 6 -4.64 -1.20 -8.41
N ARG A 7 -3.97 -2.36 -8.53
CA ARG A 7 -4.44 -3.66 -8.03
C ARG A 7 -3.35 -4.42 -7.28
N ARG A 8 -3.76 -5.24 -6.30
CA ARG A 8 -2.84 -6.10 -5.54
C ARG A 8 -2.49 -7.39 -6.28
N LYS A 9 -3.50 -8.15 -6.70
CA LYS A 9 -3.39 -9.51 -7.29
C LYS A 9 -4.03 -9.60 -8.67
N ASN A 10 -3.86 -10.72 -9.33
CA ASN A 10 -4.53 -11.07 -10.59
C ASN A 10 -4.30 -10.08 -11.75
N SER A 11 -3.09 -9.52 -11.82
CA SER A 11 -2.67 -8.64 -12.90
C SER A 11 -1.15 -8.68 -13.02
N LEU A 12 -0.63 -8.59 -14.25
CA LEU A 12 0.82 -8.49 -14.50
C LEU A 12 1.44 -7.27 -13.83
N ILE A 13 0.68 -6.18 -13.72
CA ILE A 13 1.07 -4.94 -13.03
C ILE A 13 0.45 -4.83 -11.64
N GLY A 14 -0.03 -5.93 -11.07
CA GLY A 14 -0.46 -5.99 -9.67
C GLY A 14 0.75 -5.86 -8.72
N ALA A 15 0.53 -5.34 -7.51
CA ALA A 15 1.62 -5.09 -6.57
C ALA A 15 2.44 -6.35 -6.28
N GLU A 16 1.82 -7.52 -6.13
CA GLU A 16 2.53 -8.77 -5.87
C GLU A 16 3.41 -9.20 -7.06
N SER A 17 2.88 -9.17 -8.29
CA SER A 17 3.64 -9.50 -9.50
C SER A 17 4.79 -8.53 -9.74
N MET A 18 4.56 -7.25 -9.50
CA MET A 18 5.58 -6.21 -9.64
C MET A 18 6.67 -6.35 -8.59
N ASN A 19 6.33 -6.65 -7.33
CA ASN A 19 7.29 -6.91 -6.27
C ASN A 19 8.25 -8.04 -6.64
N MET A 20 7.73 -9.17 -7.11
CA MET A 20 8.54 -10.30 -7.55
C MET A 20 9.42 -9.97 -8.76
N SER A 21 8.86 -9.25 -9.74
CA SER A 21 9.59 -8.86 -10.95
C SER A 21 10.70 -7.88 -10.64
N ILE A 22 10.45 -6.89 -9.79
CA ILE A 22 11.44 -5.88 -9.38
C ILE A 22 12.56 -6.55 -8.58
N LYS A 23 12.23 -7.36 -7.57
CA LYS A 23 13.22 -8.11 -6.78
C LYS A 23 14.13 -8.95 -7.69
N LYS A 24 13.54 -9.72 -8.61
CA LYS A 24 14.28 -10.53 -9.56
C LYS A 24 15.20 -9.67 -10.43
N ARG A 25 14.73 -8.53 -10.92
CA ARG A 25 15.48 -7.63 -11.78
C ARG A 25 16.64 -6.94 -11.06
N LEU A 26 16.45 -6.59 -9.79
CA LEU A 26 17.50 -6.00 -8.95
C LEU A 26 18.55 -7.03 -8.53
N GLY A 27 18.29 -8.32 -8.71
CA GLY A 27 19.23 -9.39 -8.36
C GLY A 27 19.51 -9.50 -6.86
N ILE A 28 18.61 -9.01 -6.01
CA ILE A 28 18.80 -9.06 -4.55
C ILE A 28 18.78 -10.51 -4.09
N ARG A 29 19.93 -10.95 -3.61
CA ARG A 29 20.18 -12.28 -3.06
C ARG A 29 21.13 -12.15 -1.88
N SER A 30 20.94 -13.00 -0.88
CA SER A 30 21.87 -13.13 0.25
C SER A 30 22.01 -14.60 0.62
N ASP A 31 23.10 -14.95 1.30
CA ASP A 31 23.35 -16.32 1.77
C ASP A 31 22.33 -16.75 2.83
N LYS A 32 21.67 -15.78 3.47
CA LYS A 32 20.65 -16.00 4.49
C LYS A 32 19.31 -15.52 3.97
N VAL A 33 18.34 -16.42 3.99
CA VAL A 33 16.98 -16.18 3.50
C VAL A 33 15.99 -16.51 4.61
N VAL A 34 15.01 -15.66 4.80
CA VAL A 34 13.85 -15.93 5.67
C VAL A 34 12.63 -16.18 4.82
N HIS A 35 12.00 -17.31 5.07
CA HIS A 35 10.75 -17.71 4.39
C HIS A 35 9.56 -17.31 5.24
N ALA A 36 8.69 -16.46 4.70
CA ALA A 36 7.45 -16.07 5.35
C ALA A 36 6.40 -15.69 4.29
N ASN A 37 5.12 -15.96 4.56
CA ASN A 37 3.99 -15.64 3.67
C ASN A 37 4.15 -16.14 2.21
N GLY A 38 4.82 -17.27 2.02
CA GLY A 38 5.10 -17.80 0.68
C GLY A 38 6.09 -16.96 -0.13
N GLN A 39 6.90 -16.15 0.53
CA GLN A 39 7.92 -15.28 -0.07
C GLN A 39 9.27 -15.47 0.61
N ASP A 40 10.33 -15.27 -0.17
CA ASP A 40 11.71 -15.23 0.29
C ASP A 40 12.14 -13.81 0.58
N PHE A 41 12.66 -13.58 1.77
CA PHE A 41 13.20 -12.30 2.18
C PHE A 41 14.73 -12.39 2.34
N ASN A 42 15.43 -11.45 1.74
CA ASN A 42 16.88 -11.34 1.74
C ASN A 42 17.33 -10.02 2.37
N VAL A 43 18.57 -9.95 2.81
CA VAL A 43 19.18 -8.65 3.16
C VAL A 43 19.18 -7.75 1.93
N GLY A 44 18.75 -6.50 2.10
CA GLY A 44 18.57 -5.52 1.03
C GLY A 44 17.16 -5.49 0.43
N ASP A 45 16.28 -6.42 0.77
CA ASP A 45 14.89 -6.36 0.32
C ASP A 45 14.15 -5.17 0.89
N ARG A 46 13.37 -4.50 0.05
CA ARG A 46 12.34 -3.54 0.47
C ARG A 46 11.12 -4.30 0.94
N ILE A 47 10.66 -3.93 2.12
CA ILE A 47 9.49 -4.54 2.74
C ILE A 47 8.46 -3.49 3.14
N MET A 48 7.24 -3.95 3.40
CA MET A 48 6.17 -3.13 3.94
C MET A 48 5.45 -3.92 5.05
N GLU A 49 5.22 -3.26 6.17
CA GLU A 49 4.36 -3.78 7.23
C GLU A 49 2.88 -3.73 6.78
N THR A 50 2.11 -4.75 7.11
CA THR A 50 0.71 -4.87 6.67
C THR A 50 -0.30 -4.76 7.81
N GLN A 51 0.17 -4.69 9.06
CA GLN A 51 -0.64 -4.55 10.26
C GLN A 51 0.03 -3.56 11.23
N ASN A 52 -0.77 -2.92 12.09
CA ASN A 52 -0.21 -2.15 13.18
C ASN A 52 0.29 -3.10 14.28
N ASN A 53 1.50 -2.89 14.75
CA ASN A 53 2.10 -3.60 15.87
C ASN A 53 2.96 -2.64 16.71
N ASP A 54 3.64 -3.14 17.74
CA ASP A 54 4.53 -2.37 18.61
C ASP A 54 5.81 -1.87 17.92
N LYS A 55 6.11 -2.36 16.72
CA LYS A 55 7.35 -2.10 15.98
C LYS A 55 7.16 -1.17 14.79
N ALA A 56 5.97 -1.21 14.14
CA ALA A 56 5.67 -0.41 12.96
C ALA A 56 4.16 -0.32 12.71
N ASN A 57 3.75 0.65 11.89
CA ASN A 57 2.38 0.83 11.47
C ASN A 57 2.10 0.14 10.13
N ASN A 58 0.84 -0.17 9.88
CA ASN A 58 0.40 -0.68 8.58
C ASN A 58 0.70 0.34 7.47
N GLY A 59 1.48 -0.08 6.49
CA GLY A 59 1.94 0.75 5.39
C GLY A 59 3.36 1.29 5.55
N ASP A 60 3.99 1.15 6.70
CA ASP A 60 5.38 1.54 6.88
C ASP A 60 6.28 0.69 5.97
N VAL A 61 7.16 1.37 5.26
CA VAL A 61 8.10 0.75 4.32
C VAL A 61 9.50 0.84 4.87
N GLY A 62 10.26 -0.25 4.75
CA GLY A 62 11.63 -0.33 5.26
C GLY A 62 12.52 -1.20 4.39
N THR A 63 13.75 -1.39 4.83
CA THR A 63 14.75 -2.26 4.19
C THR A 63 15.28 -3.26 5.20
N ILE A 64 15.37 -4.52 4.83
CA ILE A 64 16.05 -5.54 5.65
C ILE A 64 17.56 -5.25 5.60
N THR A 65 18.12 -4.92 6.76
CA THR A 65 19.53 -4.57 6.90
C THR A 65 20.38 -5.73 7.42
N GLY A 66 19.74 -6.73 8.02
CA GLY A 66 20.43 -7.89 8.56
C GLY A 66 19.51 -9.09 8.79
N ILE A 67 20.04 -10.28 8.62
CA ILE A 67 19.43 -11.56 9.00
C ILE A 67 20.45 -12.32 9.84
N ILE A 68 20.17 -12.43 11.15
CA ILE A 68 21.11 -12.95 12.14
C ILE A 68 20.59 -14.30 12.62
N PRO A 69 21.28 -15.41 12.34
CA PRO A 69 20.89 -16.70 12.87
C PRO A 69 21.21 -16.80 14.37
N TYR A 70 20.35 -17.45 15.12
CA TYR A 70 20.60 -17.83 16.50
C TYR A 70 19.98 -19.22 16.78
N LYS A 71 20.45 -19.88 17.82
CA LYS A 71 19.89 -21.17 18.26
C LYS A 71 19.09 -20.97 19.53
N GLU A 72 17.92 -21.61 19.58
CA GLU A 72 17.07 -21.72 20.75
C GLU A 72 16.44 -23.10 20.74
N ASP A 73 16.55 -23.84 21.83
CA ASP A 73 16.07 -25.24 21.96
C ASP A 73 16.47 -26.14 20.77
N ASP A 74 17.75 -26.12 20.38
CA ASP A 74 18.33 -26.81 19.22
C ASP A 74 17.72 -26.47 17.86
N LYS A 75 16.83 -25.47 17.79
CA LYS A 75 16.29 -24.95 16.54
C LYS A 75 17.07 -23.73 16.05
N LEU A 76 17.36 -23.72 14.75
CA LEU A 76 17.93 -22.56 14.10
C LEU A 76 16.80 -21.55 13.79
N LEU A 77 16.89 -20.38 14.40
CA LEU A 77 15.96 -19.27 14.20
C LEU A 77 16.70 -18.06 13.66
N TYR A 78 15.94 -17.04 13.19
CA TYR A 78 16.50 -15.82 12.64
C TYR A 78 15.91 -14.58 13.32
N LYS A 79 16.79 -13.63 13.64
CA LYS A 79 16.43 -12.24 13.96
C LYS A 79 16.63 -11.41 12.70
N ILE A 80 15.64 -10.63 12.33
CA ILE A 80 15.63 -9.81 11.12
C ILE A 80 15.70 -8.35 11.53
N GLU A 81 16.76 -7.66 11.15
CA GLU A 81 16.92 -6.22 11.37
C GLU A 81 16.29 -5.46 10.20
N ILE A 82 15.37 -4.56 10.50
CA ILE A 82 14.68 -3.72 9.53
C ILE A 82 14.92 -2.26 9.89
N LEU A 83 15.31 -1.46 8.91
CA LEU A 83 15.33 -0.01 9.01
C LEU A 83 14.14 0.56 8.22
N PHE A 84 13.14 1.07 8.94
CA PHE A 84 11.99 1.73 8.32
C PHE A 84 12.35 3.12 7.83
N ASP A 85 11.73 3.56 6.75
CA ASP A 85 11.97 4.87 6.14
C ASP A 85 11.58 5.98 7.11
N GLY A 86 12.49 6.94 7.29
CA GLY A 86 12.32 8.04 8.25
C GLY A 86 12.80 7.76 9.67
N ASN A 87 13.13 6.51 9.99
CA ASN A 87 13.71 6.15 11.30
C ASN A 87 15.23 6.16 11.22
N SER A 88 15.88 6.50 12.33
CA SER A 88 17.33 6.41 12.50
C SER A 88 17.75 5.07 13.11
N GLU A 89 16.85 4.37 13.78
CA GLU A 89 17.13 3.13 14.49
C GLU A 89 16.50 1.93 13.78
N LYS A 90 17.22 0.82 13.85
CA LYS A 90 16.76 -0.46 13.34
C LYS A 90 15.81 -1.12 14.33
N VAL A 91 14.80 -1.79 13.82
CA VAL A 91 13.87 -2.60 14.60
C VAL A 91 14.16 -4.08 14.35
N THR A 92 14.12 -4.89 15.40
CA THR A 92 14.36 -6.34 15.30
C THR A 92 13.03 -7.09 15.26
N TYR A 93 12.86 -7.88 14.21
CA TYR A 93 11.75 -8.81 14.00
C TYR A 93 12.19 -10.24 14.28
N SER A 94 11.32 -11.03 14.89
CA SER A 94 11.46 -12.49 14.90
C SER A 94 10.97 -13.07 13.56
N GLN A 95 11.26 -14.34 13.33
CA GLN A 95 10.72 -15.03 12.15
C GLN A 95 9.19 -15.06 12.15
N GLY A 96 8.55 -15.12 13.34
CA GLY A 96 7.09 -15.06 13.49
C GLY A 96 6.51 -13.72 13.11
N ASP A 97 7.18 -12.61 13.46
CA ASP A 97 6.75 -11.25 13.13
C ASP A 97 6.71 -11.02 11.59
N MET A 98 7.51 -11.77 10.82
CA MET A 98 7.50 -11.67 9.37
C MET A 98 6.17 -12.13 8.74
N ALA A 99 5.25 -12.72 9.50
CA ALA A 99 3.91 -13.07 9.03
C ALA A 99 3.08 -11.83 8.62
N THR A 100 3.38 -10.65 9.16
CA THR A 100 2.72 -9.39 8.82
C THR A 100 3.46 -8.57 7.77
N VAL A 101 4.62 -9.05 7.30
CA VAL A 101 5.48 -8.33 6.36
C VAL A 101 5.30 -8.83 4.93
N THR A 102 5.37 -7.94 3.96
CA THR A 102 5.39 -8.24 2.52
C THR A 102 6.49 -7.47 1.80
N LEU A 103 6.84 -7.87 0.57
CA LEU A 103 7.74 -7.07 -0.25
C LEU A 103 7.14 -5.69 -0.54
N GLY A 104 7.95 -4.65 -0.47
CA GLY A 104 7.56 -3.23 -0.50
C GLY A 104 8.12 -2.43 -1.68
N TYR A 105 8.56 -3.07 -2.77
CA TYR A 105 9.00 -2.35 -3.98
C TYR A 105 7.83 -1.72 -4.73
N SER A 106 6.66 -2.34 -4.65
CA SER A 106 5.42 -1.90 -5.24
C SER A 106 4.28 -2.07 -4.24
N VAL A 107 3.46 -1.03 -4.09
CA VAL A 107 2.30 -1.04 -3.20
C VAL A 107 1.06 -0.62 -3.98
N THR A 108 -0.14 -0.92 -3.48
CA THR A 108 -1.34 -0.42 -4.13
C THR A 108 -1.55 1.06 -3.82
N ILE A 109 -2.17 1.79 -4.76
CA ILE A 109 -2.53 3.20 -4.56
C ILE A 109 -3.34 3.38 -3.28
N HIS A 110 -4.26 2.46 -2.97
CA HIS A 110 -5.05 2.54 -1.73
C HIS A 110 -4.18 2.41 -0.47
N LYS A 111 -3.22 1.48 -0.47
CA LYS A 111 -2.30 1.32 0.68
C LYS A 111 -1.30 2.46 0.83
N SER A 112 -1.06 3.24 -0.22
CA SER A 112 -0.20 4.42 -0.15
C SER A 112 -0.90 5.66 0.41
N GLN A 113 -2.18 5.58 0.75
CA GLN A 113 -2.90 6.68 1.38
C GLN A 113 -2.28 7.01 2.74
N GLY A 114 -2.03 8.30 2.99
CA GLY A 114 -1.30 8.76 4.18
C GLY A 114 0.22 8.81 4.00
N SER A 115 0.79 8.05 3.06
CA SER A 115 2.23 8.06 2.78
C SER A 115 2.58 9.07 1.68
N GLU A 116 3.83 9.56 1.67
CA GLU A 116 4.36 10.47 0.66
C GLU A 116 5.73 9.97 0.16
N TYR A 117 5.99 10.16 -1.12
CA TYR A 117 7.22 9.70 -1.77
C TYR A 117 7.84 10.82 -2.60
N ALA A 118 9.18 10.87 -2.70
CA ALA A 118 9.84 11.85 -3.55
C ALA A 118 9.41 11.70 -5.02
N TYR A 119 9.39 10.49 -5.51
CA TYR A 119 8.95 10.15 -6.87
C TYR A 119 8.02 8.95 -6.85
N VAL A 120 7.00 8.98 -7.71
CA VAL A 120 6.02 7.91 -7.86
C VAL A 120 5.99 7.43 -9.31
N ILE A 121 5.96 6.12 -9.49
CA ILE A 121 5.73 5.47 -10.79
C ILE A 121 4.37 4.79 -10.75
N ILE A 122 3.50 5.08 -11.70
CA ILE A 122 2.16 4.47 -11.79
C ILE A 122 2.03 3.75 -13.14
N PRO A 123 1.96 2.41 -13.15
CA PRO A 123 1.69 1.66 -14.36
C PRO A 123 0.19 1.78 -14.72
N ILE A 124 -0.09 2.15 -15.97
CA ILE A 124 -1.44 2.35 -16.50
C ILE A 124 -1.64 1.50 -17.75
N MET A 125 -2.41 0.42 -17.63
CA MET A 125 -2.63 -0.53 -18.72
C MET A 125 -4.12 -0.92 -18.82
N GLU A 126 -4.54 -1.30 -20.01
CA GLU A 126 -5.92 -1.73 -20.28
C GLU A 126 -6.39 -2.89 -19.39
N SER A 127 -5.49 -3.80 -19.04
CA SER A 127 -5.79 -4.91 -18.10
C SER A 127 -6.35 -4.46 -16.75
N ASN A 128 -6.15 -3.20 -16.40
CA ASN A 128 -6.65 -2.59 -15.15
C ASN A 128 -7.76 -1.57 -15.37
N LYS A 129 -8.31 -1.47 -16.58
CA LYS A 129 -9.31 -0.48 -16.99
C LYS A 129 -10.48 -0.34 -16.00
N GLY A 130 -11.01 -1.45 -15.50
CA GLY A 130 -12.11 -1.43 -14.52
C GLY A 130 -11.80 -0.72 -13.19
N MET A 131 -10.51 -0.59 -12.83
CA MET A 131 -10.05 0.12 -11.63
C MET A 131 -9.55 1.53 -11.94
N LEU A 132 -9.29 1.86 -13.21
CA LEU A 132 -8.77 3.16 -13.61
C LEU A 132 -9.89 4.20 -13.54
N LYS A 133 -10.02 4.83 -12.38
CA LYS A 133 -10.94 5.93 -12.11
C LYS A 133 -10.15 7.20 -11.82
N ARG A 134 -10.76 8.36 -12.07
CA ARG A 134 -10.16 9.67 -11.79
C ARG A 134 -9.66 9.76 -10.34
N ASN A 135 -10.49 9.32 -9.40
CA ASN A 135 -10.16 9.36 -7.96
C ASN A 135 -8.93 8.53 -7.63
N LEU A 136 -8.82 7.33 -8.23
CA LEU A 136 -7.66 6.46 -8.02
C LEU A 136 -6.39 7.09 -8.58
N LEU A 137 -6.45 7.60 -9.81
CA LEU A 137 -5.30 8.27 -10.43
C LEU A 137 -4.89 9.51 -9.63
N TYR A 138 -5.84 10.34 -9.22
CA TYR A 138 -5.60 11.51 -8.37
C TYR A 138 -4.91 11.12 -7.06
N THR A 139 -5.43 10.09 -6.37
CA THR A 139 -4.83 9.58 -5.13
C THR A 139 -3.38 9.16 -5.34
N GLY A 140 -3.07 8.44 -6.42
CA GLY A 140 -1.70 8.01 -6.73
C GLY A 140 -0.77 9.17 -7.07
N VAL A 141 -1.21 10.12 -7.89
CA VAL A 141 -0.42 11.30 -8.30
C VAL A 141 -0.08 12.19 -7.11
N THR A 142 -1.05 12.42 -6.22
CA THR A 142 -0.86 13.27 -5.03
C THR A 142 0.06 12.65 -3.97
N ARG A 143 0.51 11.41 -4.12
CA ARG A 143 1.54 10.80 -3.25
C ARG A 143 2.95 11.27 -3.56
N ALA A 144 3.17 11.92 -4.70
CA ALA A 144 4.50 12.37 -5.11
C ALA A 144 4.79 13.81 -4.66
N LYS A 145 5.96 14.01 -4.03
CA LYS A 145 6.46 15.34 -3.64
C LYS A 145 7.20 16.05 -4.77
N LYS A 146 7.95 15.30 -5.60
CA LYS A 146 8.85 15.86 -6.63
C LYS A 146 8.43 15.54 -8.05
N GLY A 147 7.91 14.34 -8.30
CA GLY A 147 7.54 13.97 -9.65
C GLY A 147 6.80 12.64 -9.76
N VAL A 148 6.02 12.52 -10.83
CA VAL A 148 5.25 11.32 -11.18
C VAL A 148 5.64 10.87 -12.58
N VAL A 149 5.81 9.56 -12.75
CA VAL A 149 5.99 8.91 -14.03
C VAL A 149 4.81 7.97 -14.27
N LEU A 150 4.03 8.24 -15.30
CA LEU A 150 2.97 7.35 -15.76
C LEU A 150 3.56 6.43 -16.84
N VAL A 151 3.48 5.12 -16.64
CA VAL A 151 4.04 4.12 -17.56
C VAL A 151 2.92 3.28 -18.15
N GLY A 152 2.74 3.35 -19.46
CA GLY A 152 1.71 2.54 -20.14
C GLY A 152 1.05 3.23 -21.31
N GLN A 153 -0.25 3.01 -21.48
CA GLN A 153 -1.03 3.42 -22.65
C GLN A 153 -1.65 4.81 -22.44
N LYS A 154 -1.36 5.73 -23.36
CA LYS A 154 -1.83 7.14 -23.28
C LYS A 154 -3.37 7.23 -23.29
N ASP A 155 -4.04 6.42 -24.07
CA ASP A 155 -5.50 6.32 -24.12
C ASP A 155 -6.10 5.88 -22.78
N MET A 156 -5.42 5.02 -22.03
CA MET A 156 -5.83 4.60 -20.69
C MET A 156 -5.66 5.71 -19.66
N VAL A 157 -4.70 6.61 -19.82
CA VAL A 157 -4.60 7.82 -19.00
C VAL A 157 -5.80 8.72 -19.26
N THR A 158 -6.12 8.98 -20.53
CA THR A 158 -7.30 9.76 -20.91
C THR A 158 -8.59 9.12 -20.41
N TYR A 159 -8.71 7.80 -20.52
CA TYR A 159 -9.82 7.05 -19.96
C TYR A 159 -9.94 7.25 -18.44
N ALA A 160 -8.84 7.11 -17.69
CA ALA A 160 -8.84 7.27 -16.25
C ALA A 160 -9.27 8.69 -15.81
N VAL A 161 -8.76 9.73 -16.50
CA VAL A 161 -9.11 11.14 -16.22
C VAL A 161 -10.60 11.39 -16.47
N ASN A 162 -11.18 10.81 -17.52
CA ASN A 162 -12.60 10.99 -17.88
C ASN A 162 -13.55 10.05 -17.11
N SER A 163 -13.02 8.99 -16.49
CA SER A 163 -13.81 8.03 -15.73
C SER A 163 -14.13 8.56 -14.34
N VAL A 164 -15.27 9.23 -14.22
CA VAL A 164 -15.79 9.71 -12.93
C VAL A 164 -16.54 8.57 -12.25
N ASP A 165 -16.29 8.36 -10.97
CA ASP A 165 -17.16 7.52 -10.16
C ASP A 165 -18.51 8.22 -10.02
N SER A 166 -19.52 7.67 -10.68
CA SER A 166 -20.91 8.12 -10.54
C SER A 166 -21.50 7.66 -9.19
N GLY A 167 -20.65 7.47 -8.19
CA GLY A 167 -21.04 7.04 -6.86
C GLY A 167 -21.98 8.03 -6.20
N ARG A 168 -23.25 8.00 -6.62
CA ARG A 168 -24.33 8.35 -5.69
C ARG A 168 -24.13 7.45 -4.48
N ARG A 169 -23.54 8.03 -3.44
CA ARG A 169 -23.54 7.37 -2.14
C ARG A 169 -25.00 7.17 -1.79
N ASN A 170 -25.49 5.95 -1.83
CA ASN A 170 -26.79 5.56 -1.30
C ASN A 170 -26.76 5.66 0.24
N THR A 171 -26.53 6.86 0.75
CA THR A 171 -26.66 7.13 2.17
C THR A 171 -28.03 7.76 2.37
N MET A 172 -28.78 7.27 3.33
CA MET A 172 -30.02 7.88 3.73
C MET A 172 -29.81 9.20 4.51
N LEU A 173 -28.57 9.71 4.57
CA LEU A 173 -28.21 10.89 5.37
C LEU A 173 -29.05 12.11 5.01
N ALA A 174 -29.25 12.38 3.72
CA ALA A 174 -30.07 13.51 3.27
C ALA A 174 -31.54 13.36 3.74
N GLU A 175 -32.07 12.13 3.71
CA GLU A 175 -33.41 11.84 4.17
C GLU A 175 -33.53 11.96 5.70
N PHE A 176 -32.53 11.46 6.43
CA PHE A 176 -32.49 11.63 7.89
C PHE A 176 -32.38 13.09 8.31
N LEU A 177 -31.54 13.89 7.65
CA LEU A 177 -31.42 15.33 7.92
C LEU A 177 -32.74 16.06 7.64
N TYR A 178 -33.39 15.75 6.52
CA TYR A 178 -34.67 16.33 6.19
C TYR A 178 -35.74 15.99 7.24
N ARG A 179 -35.86 14.72 7.66
CA ARG A 179 -36.81 14.30 8.73
C ARG A 179 -36.51 15.01 10.05
N TYR A 180 -35.24 15.08 10.44
CA TYR A 180 -34.82 15.77 11.66
C TYR A 180 -35.17 17.26 11.66
N GLU A 181 -34.99 17.95 10.53
CA GLU A 181 -35.36 19.36 10.38
C GLU A 181 -36.88 19.53 10.44
N MET A 182 -37.65 18.63 9.86
CA MET A 182 -39.15 18.69 9.92
C MET A 182 -39.65 18.44 11.32
N GLU A 183 -39.13 17.45 12.04
CA GLU A 183 -39.46 17.20 13.43
C GLU A 183 -39.19 18.40 14.34
N LYS A 184 -38.06 19.06 14.18
CA LYS A 184 -37.73 20.28 14.92
C LYS A 184 -38.66 21.42 14.64
N ARG A 185 -39.14 21.61 13.41
CA ARG A 185 -40.09 22.64 13.05
C ARG A 185 -41.46 22.39 13.72
N THR A 186 -41.88 21.14 13.70
CA THR A 186 -43.18 20.76 14.32
C THR A 186 -43.17 20.97 15.85
N GLN A 187 -42.05 20.62 16.52
CA GLN A 187 -41.89 20.82 17.95
C GLN A 187 -41.76 22.29 18.37
N GLY A 188 -41.23 23.17 17.50
CA GLY A 188 -41.09 24.61 17.75
C GLY A 188 -42.37 25.40 17.49
N GLU A 189 -43.41 24.82 16.85
CA GLU A 189 -44.72 25.43 16.64
C GLU A 189 -45.68 25.11 17.79
N ASP A 190 -45.44 24.03 18.54
CA ASP A 190 -46.25 23.64 19.70
C ASP A 190 -45.85 24.38 20.99
N GLU A 191 -44.77 25.16 21.00
CA GLU A 191 -44.29 25.96 22.14
C GLU A 191 -44.64 27.47 22.02
N LYS A 192 -45.51 27.88 21.09
CA LYS A 192 -46.01 29.26 20.98
C LYS A 192 -47.52 29.31 21.18
#